data_2f6c5c9176667828a8d0a93fef36364a
#
_entry.id   2f6c5c9176667828a8d0a93fef36364a
#
_cell.length_a   1.000
_cell.length_b   1.000
_cell.length_c   1.000
_cell.angle_alpha   90.00
_cell.angle_beta   90.00
_cell.angle_gamma   90.00
#
_symmetry.space_group_name_H-M   'P 1'
#
loop_
_entity.id
_entity.type
_entity.pdbx_description
1 polymer ?
#
loop_
_entity_poly.entity_id
_entity_poly.type
_entity_poly.pdbx_seq_one_letter_code
_entity_poly.pdbx_strand_id
1 'polypeptide(L)'
;KGSGLSSSAAFEVMIGNILSHMYNGGKVDNVEIAKMAQFAENKFFGKPCGLMDQTACAVGGFITIDFADPSSPVIEKLGFDLAKEGYALCIVNTGGNHADLNEDYASVPAEMKSVAHEFGREVLRGLTRKDIIDRIPELREKVGDRAILRALHFIAENDRVGEQVEALKAGDRNAFFEGVMASGRSSYQYLQNVYTTKNVSEQGLSLALCVTEAFLSGTGAA
;
A
#
# COMPACT_ATOMS: atom_id res chain seq x y z
N LYS A 1 -14.28 -12.93 -1.77
CA LYS A 1 -13.28 -13.98 -1.93
C LYS A 1 -12.40 -13.66 -3.13
N GLY A 2 -11.07 -13.49 -2.90
CA GLY A 2 -10.13 -13.19 -3.97
C GLY A 2 -10.25 -11.80 -4.56
N SER A 3 -10.68 -10.79 -3.79
CA SER A 3 -10.91 -9.42 -4.27
C SER A 3 -9.64 -8.55 -4.32
N GLY A 4 -8.46 -9.07 -3.92
CA GLY A 4 -7.25 -8.25 -3.79
C GLY A 4 -7.26 -7.26 -2.62
N LEU A 5 -8.26 -7.36 -1.72
CA LEU A 5 -8.42 -6.49 -0.56
C LEU A 5 -8.08 -7.21 0.74
N SER A 6 -6.91 -7.84 0.79
CA SER A 6 -6.35 -8.44 2.02
C SER A 6 -7.26 -9.47 2.70
N SER A 7 -7.99 -10.28 1.93
CA SER A 7 -8.92 -11.28 2.48
C SER A 7 -8.22 -12.35 3.33
N SER A 8 -6.96 -12.69 3.04
CA SER A 8 -6.15 -13.60 3.88
C SER A 8 -5.89 -12.99 5.24
N ALA A 9 -5.36 -11.77 5.28
CA ALA A 9 -5.07 -11.06 6.52
C ALA A 9 -6.34 -10.88 7.39
N ALA A 10 -7.47 -10.51 6.77
CA ALA A 10 -8.74 -10.38 7.47
C ALA A 10 -9.19 -11.71 8.10
N PHE A 11 -9.04 -12.83 7.38
CA PHE A 11 -9.39 -14.16 7.89
C PHE A 11 -8.48 -14.58 9.05
N GLU A 12 -7.16 -14.42 8.90
CA GLU A 12 -6.18 -14.78 9.92
C GLU A 12 -6.36 -13.98 11.20
N VAL A 13 -6.56 -12.66 11.07
CA VAL A 13 -6.83 -11.76 12.20
C VAL A 13 -8.16 -12.12 12.89
N MET A 14 -9.20 -12.47 12.12
CA MET A 14 -10.46 -12.93 12.70
C MET A 14 -10.27 -14.21 13.53
N ILE A 15 -9.53 -15.20 13.02
CA ILE A 15 -9.22 -16.41 13.77
C ILE A 15 -8.41 -16.08 15.03
N GLY A 16 -7.39 -15.21 14.93
CA GLY A 16 -6.60 -14.75 16.08
C GLY A 16 -7.48 -14.11 17.16
N ASN A 17 -8.43 -13.26 16.77
CA ASN A 17 -9.38 -12.66 17.70
C ASN A 17 -10.29 -13.71 18.37
N ILE A 18 -10.83 -14.66 17.61
CA ILE A 18 -11.67 -15.75 18.15
C ILE A 18 -10.87 -16.54 19.21
N LEU A 19 -9.64 -16.94 18.88
CA LEU A 19 -8.79 -17.68 19.80
C LEU A 19 -8.43 -16.86 21.04
N SER A 20 -8.15 -15.57 20.89
CA SER A 20 -7.92 -14.65 22.00
C SER A 20 -9.11 -14.62 22.96
N HIS A 21 -10.32 -14.50 22.43
CA HIS A 21 -11.53 -14.50 23.27
C HIS A 21 -11.81 -15.84 23.93
N MET A 22 -11.63 -16.94 23.21
CA MET A 22 -11.89 -18.29 23.73
C MET A 22 -10.91 -18.72 24.84
N TYR A 23 -9.63 -18.37 24.70
CA TYR A 23 -8.56 -18.91 25.56
C TYR A 23 -7.84 -17.89 26.43
N ASN A 24 -7.92 -16.60 26.11
CA ASN A 24 -7.24 -15.52 26.81
C ASN A 24 -8.17 -14.39 27.29
N GLY A 25 -9.51 -14.60 27.23
CA GLY A 25 -10.49 -13.59 27.63
C GLY A 25 -10.44 -12.30 26.80
N GLY A 26 -9.98 -12.38 25.55
CA GLY A 26 -9.88 -11.23 24.64
C GLY A 26 -8.77 -10.23 24.99
N LYS A 27 -7.75 -10.66 25.75
CA LYS A 27 -6.70 -9.75 26.26
C LYS A 27 -5.48 -9.62 25.36
N VAL A 28 -5.41 -10.37 24.26
CA VAL A 28 -4.30 -10.27 23.32
C VAL A 28 -4.46 -8.95 22.55
N ASP A 29 -3.40 -8.16 22.52
CA ASP A 29 -3.37 -6.88 21.82
C ASP A 29 -3.55 -7.05 20.30
N ASN A 30 -4.19 -6.10 19.65
CA ASN A 30 -4.47 -6.13 18.22
C ASN A 30 -3.20 -6.21 17.35
N VAL A 31 -2.11 -5.54 17.77
CA VAL A 31 -0.83 -5.56 17.06
C VAL A 31 -0.18 -6.95 17.19
N GLU A 32 -0.29 -7.57 18.36
CA GLU A 32 0.20 -8.95 18.56
C GLU A 32 -0.60 -9.96 17.74
N ILE A 33 -1.93 -9.78 17.62
CA ILE A 33 -2.75 -10.61 16.73
C ILE A 33 -2.30 -10.43 15.28
N ALA A 34 -2.03 -9.18 14.85
CA ALA A 34 -1.54 -8.90 13.51
C ALA A 34 -0.17 -9.56 13.23
N LYS A 35 0.76 -9.50 14.19
CA LYS A 35 2.08 -10.16 14.07
C LYS A 35 1.96 -11.69 14.02
N MET A 36 1.07 -12.28 14.83
CA MET A 36 0.80 -13.72 14.78
C MET A 36 0.21 -14.14 13.43
N ALA A 37 -0.71 -13.37 12.89
CA ALA A 37 -1.29 -13.60 11.56
C ALA A 37 -0.21 -13.52 10.45
N GLN A 38 0.62 -12.47 10.44
CA GLN A 38 1.74 -12.35 9.53
C GLN A 38 2.72 -13.52 9.64
N PHE A 39 3.05 -13.93 10.87
CA PHE A 39 3.92 -15.06 11.09
C PHE A 39 3.33 -16.36 10.51
N ALA A 40 2.03 -16.58 10.68
CA ALA A 40 1.34 -17.73 10.12
C ALA A 40 1.42 -17.73 8.59
N GLU A 41 1.12 -16.60 7.94
CA GLU A 41 1.16 -16.47 6.48
C GLU A 41 2.59 -16.69 5.93
N ASN A 42 3.59 -16.08 6.55
CA ASN A 42 4.98 -16.19 6.11
C ASN A 42 5.59 -17.56 6.36
N LYS A 43 5.34 -18.18 7.52
CA LYS A 43 6.00 -19.41 7.94
C LYS A 43 5.29 -20.68 7.52
N PHE A 44 3.96 -20.71 7.56
CA PHE A 44 3.20 -21.92 7.28
C PHE A 44 2.67 -21.96 5.84
N PHE A 45 2.30 -20.81 5.28
CA PHE A 45 1.86 -20.74 3.88
C PHE A 45 2.99 -20.36 2.91
N GLY A 46 4.14 -19.91 3.42
CA GLY A 46 5.29 -19.57 2.60
C GLY A 46 5.08 -18.35 1.71
N LYS A 47 4.06 -17.53 1.99
CA LYS A 47 3.77 -16.32 1.24
C LYS A 47 4.38 -15.11 1.95
N PRO A 48 5.42 -14.47 1.40
CA PRO A 48 6.01 -13.29 2.01
C PRO A 48 5.03 -12.13 1.97
N CYS A 49 4.64 -11.62 3.14
CA CYS A 49 3.80 -10.45 3.28
C CYS A 49 4.36 -9.47 4.32
N GLY A 50 4.03 -8.18 4.16
CA GLY A 50 4.27 -7.15 5.17
C GLY A 50 3.28 -7.25 6.34
N LEU A 51 3.37 -6.33 7.29
CA LEU A 51 2.51 -6.28 8.48
C LEU A 51 1.32 -5.33 8.32
N MET A 52 1.24 -4.57 7.22
CA MET A 52 0.26 -3.50 7.05
C MET A 52 -1.17 -4.03 7.03
N ASP A 53 -1.45 -5.04 6.21
CA ASP A 53 -2.80 -5.56 6.00
C ASP A 53 -3.36 -6.18 7.28
N GLN A 54 -2.55 -6.99 7.97
CA GLN A 54 -2.92 -7.58 9.24
C GLN A 54 -3.18 -6.53 10.31
N THR A 55 -2.34 -5.48 10.37
CA THR A 55 -2.52 -4.38 11.33
C THR A 55 -3.80 -3.59 11.02
N ALA A 56 -4.04 -3.27 9.76
CA ALA A 56 -5.26 -2.57 9.36
C ALA A 56 -6.53 -3.37 9.68
N CYS A 57 -6.50 -4.69 9.44
CA CYS A 57 -7.62 -5.59 9.78
C CYS A 57 -7.83 -5.72 11.29
N ALA A 58 -6.75 -5.78 12.07
CA ALA A 58 -6.83 -5.97 13.52
C ALA A 58 -7.28 -4.70 14.25
N VAL A 59 -6.81 -3.53 13.82
CA VAL A 59 -7.09 -2.25 14.48
C VAL A 59 -8.41 -1.64 14.02
N GLY A 60 -8.71 -1.75 12.72
CA GLY A 60 -9.93 -1.26 12.09
C GLY A 60 -10.08 0.25 12.03
N GLY A 61 -10.97 0.71 11.14
CA GLY A 61 -11.19 2.13 10.88
C GLY A 61 -10.09 2.75 10.01
N PHE A 62 -10.04 4.08 9.98
CA PHE A 62 -8.95 4.82 9.35
C PHE A 62 -7.78 4.90 10.34
N ILE A 63 -6.62 4.45 9.90
CA ILE A 63 -5.39 4.46 10.70
C ILE A 63 -4.21 4.95 9.87
N THR A 64 -3.24 5.54 10.55
CA THR A 64 -1.89 5.69 10.01
C THR A 64 -0.95 4.75 10.75
N ILE A 65 0.02 4.20 10.03
CA ILE A 65 0.99 3.26 10.59
C ILE A 65 2.39 3.70 10.16
N ASP A 66 3.27 3.93 11.11
CA ASP A 66 4.69 4.15 10.86
C ASP A 66 5.48 2.88 11.20
N PHE A 67 6.10 2.29 10.19
CA PHE A 67 6.98 1.13 10.29
C PHE A 67 8.46 1.51 10.37
N ALA A 68 8.82 2.64 10.99
CA ALA A 68 10.24 2.96 11.24
C ALA A 68 10.94 1.83 12.00
N ASP A 69 10.25 1.26 12.96
CA ASP A 69 10.59 -0.02 13.61
C ASP A 69 9.45 -1.02 13.35
N PRO A 70 9.62 -1.99 12.44
CA PRO A 70 8.60 -3.00 12.18
C PRO A 70 8.27 -3.88 13.39
N SER A 71 9.18 -3.98 14.37
CA SER A 71 8.94 -4.74 15.61
C SER A 71 8.01 -3.99 16.58
N SER A 72 7.93 -2.67 16.45
CA SER A 72 7.12 -1.78 17.29
C SER A 72 6.50 -0.64 16.45
N PRO A 73 5.55 -0.97 15.54
CA PRO A 73 4.95 0.04 14.68
C PRO A 73 4.17 1.07 15.48
N VAL A 74 4.27 2.34 15.08
CA VAL A 74 3.48 3.41 15.67
C VAL A 74 2.16 3.53 14.90
N ILE A 75 1.04 3.37 15.60
CA ILE A 75 -0.31 3.35 15.01
C ILE A 75 -1.14 4.45 15.63
N GLU A 76 -1.75 5.27 14.78
CA GLU A 76 -2.70 6.30 15.19
C GLU A 76 -4.05 6.06 14.50
N LYS A 77 -5.14 6.04 15.29
CA LYS A 77 -6.51 6.04 14.75
C LYS A 77 -6.93 7.44 14.37
N LEU A 78 -7.42 7.58 13.15
CA LEU A 78 -7.98 8.83 12.65
C LEU A 78 -9.50 8.80 12.81
N GLY A 79 -10.07 9.87 13.34
CA GLY A 79 -11.51 9.99 13.60
C GLY A 79 -12.37 10.21 12.35
N PHE A 80 -12.04 9.57 11.25
CA PHE A 80 -12.71 9.71 9.96
C PHE A 80 -13.58 8.50 9.63
N ASP A 81 -14.78 8.74 9.10
CA ASP A 81 -15.74 7.70 8.72
C ASP A 81 -16.42 8.11 7.41
N LEU A 82 -16.07 7.44 6.31
CA LEU A 82 -16.59 7.73 4.97
C LEU A 82 -18.13 7.74 4.93
N ALA A 83 -18.78 6.80 5.62
CA ALA A 83 -20.24 6.69 5.59
C ALA A 83 -20.91 7.88 6.30
N LYS A 84 -20.35 8.36 7.42
CA LYS A 84 -20.83 9.56 8.12
C LYS A 84 -20.62 10.82 7.31
N GLU A 85 -19.60 10.85 6.47
CA GLU A 85 -19.30 11.94 5.56
C GLU A 85 -20.11 11.89 4.26
N GLY A 86 -20.99 10.89 4.10
CA GLY A 86 -21.85 10.75 2.93
C GLY A 86 -21.20 10.07 1.72
N TYR A 87 -20.05 9.42 1.91
CA TYR A 87 -19.35 8.68 0.85
C TYR A 87 -19.59 7.18 0.95
N ALA A 88 -19.49 6.49 -0.17
CA ALA A 88 -19.51 5.03 -0.26
C ALA A 88 -18.23 4.52 -0.92
N LEU A 89 -17.61 3.51 -0.33
CA LEU A 89 -16.49 2.80 -0.93
C LEU A 89 -17.02 1.76 -1.92
N CYS A 90 -16.73 1.94 -3.20
CA CYS A 90 -17.12 1.01 -4.26
C CYS A 90 -15.95 0.13 -4.66
N ILE A 91 -16.18 -1.18 -4.74
CA ILE A 91 -15.19 -2.15 -5.21
C ILE A 91 -15.59 -2.59 -6.62
N VAL A 92 -14.71 -2.37 -7.59
CA VAL A 92 -14.91 -2.77 -8.98
C VAL A 92 -14.09 -4.02 -9.27
N ASN A 93 -14.78 -5.11 -9.66
CA ASN A 93 -14.09 -6.32 -10.12
C ASN A 93 -13.68 -6.15 -11.58
N THR A 94 -12.39 -6.06 -11.83
CA THR A 94 -11.81 -5.91 -13.17
C THR A 94 -11.54 -7.24 -13.90
N GLY A 95 -11.87 -8.37 -13.27
CA GLY A 95 -11.71 -9.71 -13.85
C GLY A 95 -10.27 -10.23 -13.91
N GLY A 96 -9.29 -9.49 -13.40
CA GLY A 96 -7.89 -9.88 -13.42
C GLY A 96 -7.58 -11.07 -12.49
N ASN A 97 -6.60 -11.89 -12.89
CA ASN A 97 -6.06 -12.96 -12.05
C ASN A 97 -4.67 -12.58 -11.55
N HIS A 98 -4.43 -12.69 -10.25
CA HIS A 98 -3.16 -12.34 -9.60
C HIS A 98 -2.24 -13.53 -9.35
N ALA A 99 -2.62 -14.74 -9.76
CA ALA A 99 -1.92 -15.98 -9.41
C ALA A 99 -0.47 -16.04 -9.94
N ASP A 100 -0.20 -15.43 -11.09
CA ASP A 100 1.09 -15.53 -11.79
C ASP A 100 1.97 -14.27 -11.68
N LEU A 101 1.65 -13.36 -10.74
CA LEU A 101 2.34 -12.08 -10.59
C LEU A 101 3.38 -12.04 -9.45
N ASN A 102 3.77 -13.19 -8.91
CA ASN A 102 4.70 -13.27 -7.77
C ASN A 102 6.05 -12.58 -8.05
N GLU A 103 6.59 -12.72 -9.27
CA GLU A 103 7.84 -12.05 -9.65
C GLU A 103 7.66 -10.53 -9.77
N ASP A 104 6.53 -10.08 -10.31
CA ASP A 104 6.22 -8.64 -10.40
C ASP A 104 6.11 -8.03 -9.00
N TYR A 105 5.43 -8.69 -8.06
CA TYR A 105 5.38 -8.28 -6.66
C TYR A 105 6.77 -8.24 -6.01
N ALA A 106 7.57 -9.28 -6.19
CA ALA A 106 8.92 -9.37 -5.61
C ALA A 106 9.87 -8.32 -6.18
N SER A 107 9.69 -7.94 -7.45
CA SER A 107 10.53 -6.94 -8.11
C SER A 107 10.41 -5.54 -7.50
N VAL A 108 9.25 -5.17 -6.95
CA VAL A 108 9.01 -3.85 -6.38
C VAL A 108 9.96 -3.56 -5.20
N PRO A 109 9.94 -4.33 -4.12
CA PRO A 109 10.86 -4.10 -3.00
C PRO A 109 12.32 -4.35 -3.37
N ALA A 110 12.60 -5.29 -4.27
CA ALA A 110 13.97 -5.58 -4.71
C ALA A 110 14.60 -4.38 -5.41
N GLU A 111 13.89 -3.75 -6.33
CA GLU A 111 14.35 -2.56 -7.04
C GLU A 111 14.47 -1.34 -6.12
N MET A 112 13.53 -1.13 -5.20
CA MET A 112 13.65 -0.07 -4.19
C MET A 112 14.87 -0.25 -3.30
N LYS A 113 15.17 -1.49 -2.88
CA LYS A 113 16.37 -1.81 -2.09
C LYS A 113 17.66 -1.59 -2.89
N SER A 114 17.67 -1.95 -4.18
CA SER A 114 18.87 -1.72 -5.01
C SER A 114 19.24 -0.25 -5.06
N VAL A 115 18.26 0.66 -5.13
CA VAL A 115 18.51 2.10 -5.05
C VAL A 115 19.01 2.49 -3.65
N ALA A 116 18.38 2.01 -2.58
CA ALA A 116 18.81 2.31 -1.22
C ALA A 116 20.26 1.89 -0.96
N HIS A 117 20.70 0.75 -1.47
CA HIS A 117 22.06 0.24 -1.34
C HIS A 117 23.11 1.16 -2.00
N GLU A 118 22.76 1.85 -3.10
CA GLU A 118 23.65 2.84 -3.72
C GLU A 118 23.90 4.07 -2.82
N PHE A 119 23.06 4.27 -1.81
CA PHE A 119 23.24 5.27 -0.76
C PHE A 119 23.77 4.68 0.56
N GLY A 120 24.20 3.42 0.57
CA GLY A 120 24.69 2.73 1.76
C GLY A 120 23.59 2.47 2.81
N ARG A 121 22.33 2.31 2.37
CA ARG A 121 21.16 2.09 3.23
C ARG A 121 20.46 0.78 2.89
N GLU A 122 19.81 0.19 3.87
CA GLU A 122 18.96 -1.00 3.67
C GLU A 122 17.58 -0.65 3.07
N VAL A 123 17.10 0.56 3.33
CA VAL A 123 15.78 1.04 2.90
C VAL A 123 15.87 2.51 2.47
N LEU A 124 14.88 2.95 1.68
CA LEU A 124 14.82 4.31 1.15
C LEU A 124 14.47 5.37 2.21
N ARG A 125 13.98 4.97 3.39
CA ARG A 125 13.60 5.91 4.45
C ARG A 125 14.75 6.85 4.80
N GLY A 126 14.43 8.15 4.83
CA GLY A 126 15.39 9.21 5.12
C GLY A 126 16.20 9.69 3.91
N LEU A 127 15.94 9.14 2.72
CA LEU A 127 16.35 9.77 1.47
C LEU A 127 15.28 10.78 1.02
N THR A 128 15.74 11.84 0.38
CA THR A 128 14.89 12.86 -0.22
C THR A 128 14.77 12.66 -1.73
N ARG A 129 13.75 13.26 -2.33
CA ARG A 129 13.62 13.30 -3.79
C ARG A 129 14.86 13.90 -4.46
N LYS A 130 15.46 14.93 -3.82
CA LYS A 130 16.66 15.59 -4.33
C LYS A 130 17.87 14.64 -4.37
N ASP A 131 18.05 13.82 -3.33
CA ASP A 131 19.15 12.85 -3.28
C ASP A 131 19.11 11.90 -4.48
N ILE A 132 17.92 11.42 -4.85
CA ILE A 132 17.75 10.54 -6.02
C ILE A 132 18.01 11.30 -7.32
N ILE A 133 17.41 12.49 -7.48
CA ILE A 133 17.50 13.27 -8.73
C ILE A 133 18.95 13.65 -9.04
N ASP A 134 19.70 14.09 -8.06
CA ASP A 134 21.10 14.53 -8.24
C ASP A 134 22.00 13.39 -8.73
N ARG A 135 21.64 12.12 -8.49
CA ARG A 135 22.41 10.95 -8.87
C ARG A 135 21.79 10.12 -10.02
N ILE A 136 20.78 10.63 -10.70
CA ILE A 136 20.12 9.90 -11.81
C ILE A 136 21.12 9.35 -12.84
N PRO A 137 22.11 10.11 -13.34
CA PRO A 137 23.02 9.56 -14.36
C PRO A 137 23.75 8.30 -13.88
N GLU A 138 24.25 8.30 -12.65
CA GLU A 138 24.96 7.18 -12.04
C GLU A 138 23.99 6.01 -11.75
N LEU A 139 22.83 6.31 -11.17
CA LEU A 139 21.83 5.29 -10.80
C LEU A 139 21.27 4.55 -12.03
N ARG A 140 21.09 5.26 -13.16
CA ARG A 140 20.63 4.64 -14.41
C ARG A 140 21.53 3.51 -14.88
N GLU A 141 22.85 3.71 -14.76
CA GLU A 141 23.84 2.70 -15.17
C GLU A 141 23.85 1.48 -14.23
N LYS A 142 23.61 1.70 -12.93
CA LYS A 142 23.73 0.66 -11.91
C LYS A 142 22.45 -0.14 -11.64
N VAL A 143 21.32 0.56 -11.54
CA VAL A 143 20.04 -0.05 -11.11
C VAL A 143 18.92 0.07 -12.14
N GLY A 144 19.09 0.93 -13.15
CA GLY A 144 18.14 1.13 -14.24
C GLY A 144 16.99 2.08 -13.90
N ASP A 145 16.26 2.51 -14.95
CA ASP A 145 15.26 3.57 -14.89
C ASP A 145 14.06 3.20 -13.98
N ARG A 146 13.57 1.96 -14.04
CA ARG A 146 12.39 1.54 -13.27
C ARG A 146 12.66 1.52 -11.77
N ALA A 147 13.84 1.11 -11.34
CA ALA A 147 14.23 1.15 -9.93
C ALA A 147 14.23 2.60 -9.39
N ILE A 148 14.74 3.54 -10.19
CA ILE A 148 14.73 4.98 -9.85
C ILE A 148 13.29 5.50 -9.74
N LEU A 149 12.43 5.18 -10.70
CA LEU A 149 11.01 5.58 -10.66
C LEU A 149 10.31 5.05 -9.41
N ARG A 150 10.53 3.78 -9.06
CA ARG A 150 9.99 3.16 -7.85
C ARG A 150 10.50 3.79 -6.57
N ALA A 151 11.78 4.19 -6.53
CA ALA A 151 12.34 4.93 -5.38
C ALA A 151 11.70 6.31 -5.24
N LEU A 152 11.53 7.05 -6.34
CA LEU A 152 10.84 8.35 -6.35
C LEU A 152 9.37 8.22 -5.93
N HIS A 153 8.69 7.15 -6.37
CA HIS A 153 7.34 6.83 -5.90
C HIS A 153 7.29 6.67 -4.38
N PHE A 154 8.16 5.83 -3.82
CA PHE A 154 8.19 5.55 -2.39
C PHE A 154 8.35 6.83 -1.56
N ILE A 155 9.30 7.69 -1.95
CA ILE A 155 9.55 8.96 -1.24
C ILE A 155 8.31 9.85 -1.30
N ALA A 156 7.72 10.01 -2.49
CA ALA A 156 6.52 10.83 -2.66
C ALA A 156 5.29 10.27 -1.92
N GLU A 157 5.14 8.95 -1.85
CA GLU A 157 4.05 8.32 -1.09
C GLU A 157 4.22 8.52 0.41
N ASN A 158 5.45 8.43 0.91
CA ASN A 158 5.72 8.67 2.32
C ASN A 158 5.34 10.11 2.74
N ASP A 159 5.66 11.10 1.92
CA ASP A 159 5.25 12.50 2.15
C ASP A 159 3.72 12.64 2.06
N ARG A 160 3.11 12.03 1.04
CA ARG A 160 1.65 12.07 0.81
C ARG A 160 0.85 11.46 1.96
N VAL A 161 1.33 10.39 2.61
CA VAL A 161 0.68 9.85 3.81
C VAL A 161 0.57 10.92 4.89
N GLY A 162 1.65 11.69 5.14
CA GLY A 162 1.61 12.80 6.09
C GLY A 162 0.59 13.88 5.69
N GLU A 163 0.59 14.29 4.43
CA GLU A 163 -0.36 15.28 3.89
C GLU A 163 -1.81 14.82 4.05
N GLN A 164 -2.10 13.55 3.74
CA GLN A 164 -3.44 12.98 3.87
C GLN A 164 -3.90 12.89 5.35
N VAL A 165 -2.99 12.56 6.26
CA VAL A 165 -3.28 12.54 7.70
C VAL A 165 -3.65 13.94 8.20
N GLU A 166 -2.88 14.96 7.82
CA GLU A 166 -3.17 16.35 8.20
C GLU A 166 -4.47 16.86 7.56
N ALA A 167 -4.74 16.50 6.29
CA ALA A 167 -6.00 16.81 5.65
C ALA A 167 -7.21 16.22 6.39
N LEU A 168 -7.13 14.95 6.80
CA LEU A 168 -8.19 14.30 7.57
C LEU A 168 -8.38 14.95 8.96
N LYS A 169 -7.29 15.27 9.66
CA LYS A 169 -7.33 15.98 10.95
C LYS A 169 -7.93 17.37 10.84
N ALA A 170 -7.66 18.07 9.74
CA ALA A 170 -8.22 19.39 9.45
C ALA A 170 -9.67 19.34 8.92
N GLY A 171 -10.22 18.16 8.60
CA GLY A 171 -11.51 18.01 7.95
C GLY A 171 -11.52 18.42 6.46
N ASP A 172 -10.34 18.56 5.85
CA ASP A 172 -10.20 18.89 4.43
C ASP A 172 -10.31 17.63 3.56
N ARG A 173 -11.56 17.33 3.19
CA ARG A 173 -11.89 16.16 2.36
C ARG A 173 -11.33 16.26 0.95
N ASN A 174 -11.30 17.48 0.39
CA ASN A 174 -10.80 17.68 -0.97
C ASN A 174 -9.31 17.37 -1.04
N ALA A 175 -8.51 17.91 -0.13
CA ALA A 175 -7.08 17.59 -0.06
C ALA A 175 -6.83 16.09 0.18
N PHE A 176 -7.63 15.42 1.01
CA PHE A 176 -7.54 13.98 1.19
C PHE A 176 -7.79 13.20 -0.11
N PHE A 177 -8.88 13.50 -0.84
CA PHE A 177 -9.19 12.81 -2.09
C PHE A 177 -8.22 13.14 -3.22
N GLU A 178 -7.73 14.38 -3.29
CA GLU A 178 -6.64 14.73 -4.20
C GLU A 178 -5.38 13.91 -3.93
N GLY A 179 -5.05 13.68 -2.67
CA GLY A 179 -3.99 12.78 -2.24
C GLY A 179 -4.21 11.33 -2.72
N VAL A 180 -5.43 10.80 -2.61
CA VAL A 180 -5.78 9.45 -3.09
C VAL A 180 -5.59 9.36 -4.62
N MET A 181 -6.07 10.34 -5.36
CA MET A 181 -5.92 10.39 -6.82
C MET A 181 -4.45 10.53 -7.24
N ALA A 182 -3.69 11.36 -6.55
CA ALA A 182 -2.26 11.54 -6.80
C ALA A 182 -1.47 10.25 -6.51
N SER A 183 -1.84 9.48 -5.48
CA SER A 183 -1.28 8.16 -5.20
C SER A 183 -1.56 7.16 -6.33
N GLY A 184 -2.80 7.11 -6.82
CA GLY A 184 -3.17 6.28 -7.96
C GLY A 184 -2.37 6.61 -9.22
N ARG A 185 -2.21 7.89 -9.55
CA ARG A 185 -1.40 8.36 -10.69
C ARG A 185 0.08 8.02 -10.49
N SER A 186 0.61 8.18 -9.29
CA SER A 186 1.98 7.81 -8.96
C SER A 186 2.21 6.30 -9.08
N SER A 187 1.25 5.48 -8.66
CA SER A 187 1.29 4.03 -8.85
C SER A 187 1.33 3.65 -10.32
N TYR A 188 0.57 4.34 -11.18
CA TYR A 188 0.56 4.09 -12.60
C TYR A 188 1.87 4.52 -13.27
N GLN A 189 2.34 5.74 -13.01
CA GLN A 189 3.46 6.36 -13.72
C GLN A 189 4.83 5.91 -13.20
N TYR A 190 4.98 5.86 -11.87
CA TYR A 190 6.27 5.65 -11.21
C TYR A 190 6.44 4.21 -10.71
N LEU A 191 5.48 3.69 -9.96
CA LEU A 191 5.58 2.34 -9.42
C LEU A 191 5.40 1.28 -10.51
N GLN A 192 4.54 1.55 -11.49
CA GLN A 192 4.24 0.68 -12.63
C GLN A 192 3.76 -0.72 -12.19
N ASN A 193 2.82 -0.75 -11.23
CA ASN A 193 2.24 -1.96 -10.68
C ASN A 193 0.76 -2.18 -11.07
N VAL A 194 0.23 -1.34 -11.96
CA VAL A 194 -1.19 -1.39 -12.39
C VAL A 194 -1.41 -2.39 -13.50
N TYR A 195 -0.36 -2.78 -14.20
CA TYR A 195 -0.35 -3.79 -15.27
C TYR A 195 0.97 -4.54 -15.29
N THR A 196 0.98 -5.72 -15.91
CA THR A 196 2.21 -6.45 -16.19
C THR A 196 2.56 -6.33 -17.67
N THR A 197 3.86 -6.28 -17.99
CA THR A 197 4.36 -6.35 -19.37
C THR A 197 4.41 -7.78 -19.91
N LYS A 198 4.22 -8.79 -19.06
CA LYS A 198 4.25 -10.21 -19.41
C LYS A 198 2.98 -10.66 -20.14
N ASN A 199 1.85 -10.04 -19.83
CA ASN A 199 0.56 -10.33 -20.46
C ASN A 199 -0.16 -9.03 -20.83
N VAL A 200 0.08 -8.55 -22.03
CA VAL A 200 -0.48 -7.28 -22.52
C VAL A 200 -1.97 -7.33 -22.82
N SER A 201 -2.57 -8.52 -22.89
CA SER A 201 -4.02 -8.68 -23.12
C SER A 201 -4.84 -8.57 -21.83
N GLU A 202 -4.22 -8.71 -20.66
CA GLU A 202 -4.88 -8.67 -19.36
C GLU A 202 -4.57 -7.37 -18.61
N GLN A 203 -5.11 -6.26 -19.08
CA GLN A 203 -4.95 -4.94 -18.47
C GLN A 203 -6.28 -4.38 -17.93
N GLY A 204 -7.10 -5.23 -17.34
CA GLY A 204 -8.44 -4.87 -16.86
C GLY A 204 -8.43 -3.73 -15.82
N LEU A 205 -7.43 -3.66 -14.93
CA LEU A 205 -7.30 -2.57 -13.97
C LEU A 205 -6.98 -1.24 -14.67
N SER A 206 -6.02 -1.22 -15.58
CA SER A 206 -5.68 -0.02 -16.35
C SER A 206 -6.88 0.48 -17.16
N LEU A 207 -7.60 -0.44 -17.82
CA LEU A 207 -8.79 -0.11 -18.60
C LEU A 207 -9.89 0.50 -17.71
N ALA A 208 -10.15 -0.11 -16.55
CA ALA A 208 -11.15 0.39 -15.61
C ALA A 208 -10.81 1.79 -15.10
N LEU A 209 -9.55 2.06 -14.75
CA LEU A 209 -9.10 3.38 -14.31
C LEU A 209 -9.27 4.43 -15.42
N CYS A 210 -8.82 4.15 -16.63
CA CYS A 210 -8.91 5.09 -17.76
C CYS A 210 -10.38 5.38 -18.14
N VAL A 211 -11.24 4.36 -18.17
CA VAL A 211 -12.67 4.54 -18.48
C VAL A 211 -13.37 5.35 -17.40
N THR A 212 -13.05 5.09 -16.12
CA THR A 212 -13.60 5.83 -14.99
C THR A 212 -13.18 7.29 -15.04
N GLU A 213 -11.90 7.58 -15.26
CA GLU A 213 -11.39 8.95 -15.38
C GLU A 213 -12.04 9.68 -16.57
N ALA A 214 -12.15 9.04 -17.73
CA ALA A 214 -12.80 9.62 -18.90
C ALA A 214 -14.29 9.91 -18.65
N PHE A 215 -15.00 9.05 -17.94
CA PHE A 215 -16.40 9.25 -17.58
C PHE A 215 -16.56 10.42 -16.58
N LEU A 216 -15.75 10.44 -15.52
CA LEU A 216 -15.85 11.44 -14.45
C LEU A 216 -15.42 12.82 -14.92
N SER A 217 -14.41 12.94 -15.80
CA SER A 217 -13.95 14.23 -16.34
C SER A 217 -15.05 15.04 -17.03
N GLY A 218 -16.07 14.37 -17.59
CA GLY A 218 -17.24 15.00 -18.20
C GLY A 218 -18.33 15.43 -17.21
N THR A 219 -18.24 15.01 -15.95
CA THR A 219 -19.30 15.23 -14.92
C THR A 219 -18.94 16.31 -13.91
N GLY A 220 -17.70 16.81 -13.90
CA GLY A 220 -17.19 17.69 -12.85
C GLY A 220 -16.98 16.99 -11.50
N ALA A 221 -17.12 15.66 -11.44
CA ALA A 221 -16.77 14.87 -10.29
C ALA A 221 -15.24 14.64 -10.26
N ALA A 222 -14.65 14.69 -9.08
CA ALA A 222 -13.24 14.42 -8.85
C ALA A 222 -13.06 13.04 -8.22
#